data_7d762cc37ae89a72edc9401f819df744
#
_entry.id   7d762cc37ae89a72edc9401f819df744
#
_cell.length_a   1.000
_cell.length_b   1.000
_cell.length_c   1.000
_cell.angle_alpha   90.00
_cell.angle_beta   90.00
_cell.angle_gamma   90.00
#
_symmetry.space_group_name_H-M   'P 1'
#
loop_
_entity.id
_entity.type
_entity.pdbx_description
1 polymer ?
#
loop_
_entity_poly.entity_id
_entity_poly.type
_entity_poly.pdbx_seq_one_letter_code
_entity_poly.pdbx_strand_id
1 'polypeptide(L)'
;MGIVISAIITFWVGYLIYKKYKPQPVLFMGGIIMMYIAAMLGYSQILGAKATTGSVIFDAFEFIRATFSSNVGKLGLNIMSVGAFAKYMDKIGASRSLVRLTIKPLMALKSPYMVMSGTWIIGMLIGLCINSASGLAMLLMVTMFPILLGLGVSRLSATAAVATTLCFDWSPSDTGTILSAETAGVDPVVYWSHYQVPIVAVAFVVVGVLHYLTQKYMDKRDGHIVQPMEVEKVEEEADNAPMWYAILPVIPLALILSFSSLWITTIKMNIVMAMFIGMTIGVMCEYGRWRDGQKVLGDIQTFFDGLGMQMANVITLVVAGQTFAKGLVSMGAITTLIDGSKNLGFGPMAMMLVMVAIIAVSAIVMGSGNAPFFAFAALTPAVAAHSGLHPVLMLLPMHFAASIMRNCSPITAVIVVSSGMGGVSSFDLVKRTAIPMAGAMIVTIGMTFFYYYTGW
;
A
#
# COMPACT_ATOMS: atom_id res chain seq x y z
N MET A 1 -27.49 -21.18 9.58
CA MET A 1 -27.07 -20.64 10.89
C MET A 1 -25.64 -20.11 10.85
N GLY A 2 -24.66 -20.79 10.26
CA GLY A 2 -23.26 -20.39 10.20
C GLY A 2 -23.05 -19.00 9.55
N ILE A 3 -23.70 -18.70 8.44
CA ILE A 3 -23.58 -17.38 7.77
C ILE A 3 -24.10 -16.23 8.65
N VAL A 4 -25.17 -16.44 9.40
CA VAL A 4 -25.75 -15.41 10.28
C VAL A 4 -24.79 -15.09 11.43
N ILE A 5 -24.21 -16.11 12.06
CA ILE A 5 -23.21 -15.93 13.12
C ILE A 5 -21.97 -15.25 12.58
N SER A 6 -21.48 -15.67 11.40
CA SER A 6 -20.34 -15.02 10.72
C SER A 6 -20.62 -13.55 10.42
N ALA A 7 -21.83 -13.22 9.94
CA ALA A 7 -22.23 -11.84 9.67
C ALA A 7 -22.25 -11.00 10.95
N ILE A 8 -22.80 -11.52 12.05
CA ILE A 8 -22.82 -10.83 13.36
C ILE A 8 -21.39 -10.54 13.84
N ILE A 9 -20.51 -11.57 13.82
CA ILE A 9 -19.11 -11.39 14.25
C ILE A 9 -18.36 -10.45 13.34
N THR A 10 -18.56 -10.53 12.02
CA THR A 10 -17.94 -9.62 11.05
C THR A 10 -18.40 -8.18 11.28
N PHE A 11 -19.69 -7.96 11.51
CA PHE A 11 -20.23 -6.64 11.83
C PHE A 11 -19.67 -6.12 13.16
N TRP A 12 -19.57 -6.96 14.18
CA TRP A 12 -18.98 -6.60 15.48
C TRP A 12 -17.50 -6.24 15.34
N VAL A 13 -16.71 -7.02 14.59
CA VAL A 13 -15.31 -6.72 14.25
C VAL A 13 -15.22 -5.38 13.52
N GLY A 14 -16.04 -5.16 12.50
CA GLY A 14 -16.09 -3.89 11.76
C GLY A 14 -16.45 -2.71 12.66
N TYR A 15 -17.40 -2.87 13.57
CA TYR A 15 -17.79 -1.84 14.54
C TYR A 15 -16.65 -1.49 15.51
N LEU A 16 -15.93 -2.48 16.03
CA LEU A 16 -14.78 -2.22 16.91
C LEU A 16 -13.66 -1.47 16.17
N ILE A 17 -13.37 -1.85 14.92
CA ILE A 17 -12.38 -1.14 14.09
C ILE A 17 -12.85 0.29 13.80
N TYR A 18 -14.14 0.49 13.53
CA TYR A 18 -14.72 1.83 13.38
C TYR A 18 -14.56 2.67 14.66
N LYS A 19 -14.67 2.04 15.85
CA LYS A 19 -14.39 2.64 17.16
C LYS A 19 -12.89 2.84 17.42
N LYS A 20 -12.02 2.69 16.40
CA LYS A 20 -10.55 2.88 16.45
C LYS A 20 -9.79 1.87 17.33
N TYR A 21 -10.36 0.70 17.59
CA TYR A 21 -9.58 -0.42 18.12
C TYR A 21 -8.57 -0.88 17.06
N LYS A 22 -7.39 -1.34 17.50
CA LYS A 22 -6.36 -1.84 16.58
C LYS A 22 -6.90 -3.06 15.81
N PRO A 23 -6.77 -3.09 14.46
CA PRO A 23 -7.32 -4.17 13.63
C PRO A 23 -6.75 -5.55 13.98
N GLN A 24 -5.45 -5.63 14.31
CA GLN A 24 -4.79 -6.92 14.59
C GLN A 24 -5.51 -7.72 15.68
N PRO A 25 -5.64 -7.24 16.95
CA PRO A 25 -6.29 -8.02 17.99
C PRO A 25 -7.78 -8.29 17.71
N VAL A 26 -8.48 -7.36 17.06
CA VAL A 26 -9.91 -7.51 16.76
C VAL A 26 -10.16 -8.61 15.73
N LEU A 27 -9.41 -8.62 14.63
CA LEU A 27 -9.47 -9.66 13.61
C LEU A 27 -9.05 -11.03 14.18
N PHE A 28 -7.97 -11.03 14.94
CA PHE A 28 -7.43 -12.24 15.57
C PHE A 28 -8.44 -12.91 16.48
N MET A 29 -9.02 -12.16 17.40
CA MET A 29 -10.04 -12.67 18.33
C MET A 29 -11.32 -13.08 17.61
N GLY A 30 -11.80 -12.30 16.65
CA GLY A 30 -12.96 -12.63 15.83
C GLY A 30 -12.77 -13.95 15.08
N GLY A 31 -11.58 -14.19 14.53
CA GLY A 31 -11.23 -15.44 13.86
C GLY A 31 -11.21 -16.64 14.80
N ILE A 32 -10.59 -16.52 15.98
CA ILE A 32 -10.56 -17.57 17.01
C ILE A 32 -11.97 -17.93 17.46
N ILE A 33 -12.79 -16.93 17.77
CA ILE A 33 -14.19 -17.14 18.19
C ILE A 33 -14.97 -17.92 17.12
N MET A 34 -14.84 -17.52 15.85
CA MET A 34 -15.52 -18.22 14.75
C MET A 34 -15.02 -19.66 14.57
N MET A 35 -13.70 -19.91 14.69
CA MET A 35 -13.16 -21.27 14.60
C MET A 35 -13.72 -22.18 15.70
N TYR A 36 -13.80 -21.71 16.94
CA TYR A 36 -14.37 -22.49 18.03
C TYR A 36 -15.87 -22.73 17.86
N ILE A 37 -16.63 -21.70 17.47
CA ILE A 37 -18.06 -21.87 17.21
C ILE A 37 -18.29 -22.88 16.08
N ALA A 38 -17.51 -22.81 15.00
CA ALA A 38 -17.60 -23.75 13.89
C ALA A 38 -17.34 -25.20 14.33
N ALA A 39 -16.31 -25.39 15.15
CA ALA A 39 -15.98 -26.72 15.69
C ALA A 39 -17.03 -27.24 16.66
N MET A 40 -17.56 -26.39 17.56
CA MET A 40 -18.63 -26.77 18.51
C MET A 40 -19.95 -27.13 17.80
N LEU A 41 -20.25 -26.47 16.70
CA LEU A 41 -21.44 -26.73 15.88
C LEU A 41 -21.25 -27.90 14.88
N GLY A 42 -20.05 -28.47 14.81
CA GLY A 42 -19.73 -29.55 13.89
C GLY A 42 -19.64 -29.16 12.41
N TYR A 43 -19.47 -27.86 12.10
CA TYR A 43 -19.41 -27.37 10.71
C TYR A 43 -18.11 -27.74 10.02
N SER A 44 -16.99 -27.65 10.73
CA SER A 44 -15.68 -28.07 10.21
C SER A 44 -14.67 -28.32 11.33
N GLN A 45 -13.66 -29.15 11.04
CA GLN A 45 -12.47 -29.25 11.87
C GLN A 45 -11.57 -28.05 11.60
N ILE A 46 -10.92 -27.49 12.62
CA ILE A 46 -10.00 -26.36 12.50
C ILE A 46 -8.79 -26.76 11.65
N LEU A 47 -8.22 -27.93 11.95
CA LEU A 47 -7.10 -28.52 11.21
C LEU A 47 -7.52 -29.86 10.60
N GLY A 48 -6.91 -30.25 9.49
CA GLY A 48 -7.09 -31.57 8.91
C GLY A 48 -6.46 -32.68 9.78
N ALA A 49 -6.87 -33.89 9.57
CA ALA A 49 -6.50 -35.07 10.40
C ALA A 49 -4.97 -35.27 10.57
N LYS A 50 -4.15 -34.85 9.61
CA LYS A 50 -2.68 -34.95 9.67
C LYS A 50 -2.00 -33.82 10.46
N ALA A 51 -2.71 -32.72 10.71
CA ALA A 51 -2.17 -31.52 11.31
C ALA A 51 -2.79 -31.22 12.70
N THR A 52 -3.82 -31.97 13.10
CA THR A 52 -4.47 -31.77 14.40
C THR A 52 -3.53 -32.11 15.55
N THR A 53 -3.65 -31.36 16.63
CA THR A 53 -2.97 -31.64 17.92
C THR A 53 -3.68 -32.72 18.74
N GLY A 54 -4.81 -33.21 18.27
CA GLY A 54 -5.71 -34.11 19.03
C GLY A 54 -6.70 -33.36 19.95
N SER A 55 -6.63 -32.03 19.99
CA SER A 55 -7.53 -31.18 20.77
C SER A 55 -8.00 -29.97 19.96
N VAL A 56 -9.32 -29.82 19.82
CA VAL A 56 -9.91 -28.67 19.11
C VAL A 56 -9.45 -27.31 19.67
N ILE A 57 -9.26 -27.25 21.00
CA ILE A 57 -8.81 -26.01 21.66
C ILE A 57 -7.38 -25.66 21.21
N PHE A 58 -6.49 -26.64 21.15
CA PHE A 58 -5.11 -26.41 20.76
C PHE A 58 -4.95 -26.26 19.22
N ASP A 59 -5.85 -26.84 18.44
CA ASP A 59 -5.81 -26.74 16.97
C ASP A 59 -5.94 -25.30 16.47
N ALA A 60 -6.68 -24.43 17.16
CA ALA A 60 -6.73 -23.01 16.82
C ALA A 60 -5.36 -22.31 16.99
N PHE A 61 -4.67 -22.61 18.09
CA PHE A 61 -3.33 -22.06 18.35
C PHE A 61 -2.28 -22.67 17.43
N GLU A 62 -2.40 -23.97 17.11
CA GLU A 62 -1.50 -24.60 16.14
C GLU A 62 -1.69 -24.01 14.73
N PHE A 63 -2.92 -23.72 14.30
CA PHE A 63 -3.18 -22.99 13.08
C PHE A 63 -2.47 -21.63 13.07
N ILE A 64 -2.57 -20.88 14.17
CA ILE A 64 -1.93 -19.58 14.32
C ILE A 64 -0.40 -19.72 14.26
N ARG A 65 0.18 -20.66 14.99
CA ARG A 65 1.63 -20.94 15.00
C ARG A 65 2.14 -21.26 13.59
N ALA A 66 1.44 -22.18 12.91
CA ALA A 66 1.80 -22.58 11.55
C ALA A 66 1.69 -21.41 10.57
N THR A 67 0.65 -20.58 10.71
CA THR A 67 0.42 -19.37 9.91
C THR A 67 1.52 -18.34 10.15
N PHE A 68 1.92 -18.08 11.39
CA PHE A 68 3.07 -17.20 11.68
C PHE A 68 4.36 -17.75 11.07
N SER A 69 4.66 -19.01 11.32
CA SER A 69 5.90 -19.63 10.82
C SER A 69 5.99 -19.56 9.28
N SER A 70 4.91 -19.84 8.58
CA SER A 70 4.85 -19.78 7.12
C SER A 70 5.02 -18.36 6.60
N ASN A 71 4.32 -17.38 7.21
CA ASN A 71 4.37 -16.00 6.73
C ASN A 71 5.71 -15.32 7.02
N VAL A 72 6.30 -15.52 8.20
CA VAL A 72 7.58 -14.87 8.56
C VAL A 72 8.71 -15.29 7.62
N GLY A 73 8.80 -16.58 7.28
CA GLY A 73 9.92 -17.09 6.47
C GLY A 73 9.85 -16.71 4.98
N LYS A 74 8.63 -16.55 4.44
CA LYS A 74 8.44 -16.25 3.01
C LYS A 74 8.09 -14.77 2.79
N LEU A 75 6.82 -14.46 2.97
CA LEU A 75 6.26 -13.12 2.79
C LEU A 75 6.88 -12.09 3.75
N GLY A 76 7.02 -12.46 5.02
CA GLY A 76 7.40 -11.55 6.10
C GLY A 76 8.78 -10.97 5.92
N LEU A 77 9.77 -11.80 5.60
CA LEU A 77 11.13 -11.33 5.43
C LEU A 77 11.28 -10.35 4.26
N ASN A 78 10.55 -10.58 3.15
CA ASN A 78 10.48 -9.63 2.04
C ASN A 78 9.96 -8.26 2.52
N ILE A 79 8.79 -8.23 3.17
CA ILE A 79 8.15 -7.01 3.65
C ILE A 79 9.02 -6.30 4.71
N MET A 80 9.56 -7.06 5.66
CA MET A 80 10.39 -6.52 6.72
C MET A 80 11.67 -5.87 6.18
N SER A 81 12.36 -6.52 5.24
CA SER A 81 13.60 -5.99 4.66
C SER A 81 13.37 -4.69 3.87
N VAL A 82 12.25 -4.59 3.12
CA VAL A 82 11.89 -3.36 2.39
C VAL A 82 11.64 -2.19 3.34
N GLY A 83 10.80 -2.40 4.37
CA GLY A 83 10.51 -1.34 5.33
C GLY A 83 11.73 -0.93 6.17
N ALA A 84 12.62 -1.89 6.47
CA ALA A 84 13.89 -1.64 7.14
C ALA A 84 14.83 -0.80 6.27
N PHE A 85 14.95 -1.16 4.99
CA PHE A 85 15.76 -0.42 4.02
C PHE A 85 15.26 1.01 3.84
N ALA A 86 13.94 1.19 3.66
CA ALA A 86 13.35 2.52 3.53
C ALA A 86 13.65 3.41 4.76
N LYS A 87 13.49 2.85 5.97
CA LYS A 87 13.79 3.58 7.22
C LYS A 87 15.27 3.95 7.34
N TYR A 88 16.18 3.09 6.88
CA TYR A 88 17.61 3.38 6.85
C TYR A 88 17.95 4.46 5.83
N MET A 89 17.36 4.41 4.61
CA MET A 89 17.54 5.46 3.59
C MET A 89 17.04 6.83 4.05
N ASP A 90 15.95 6.87 4.80
CA ASP A 90 15.44 8.10 5.42
C ASP A 90 16.43 8.62 6.47
N LYS A 91 17.00 7.74 7.30
CA LYS A 91 17.96 8.09 8.35
C LYS A 91 19.22 8.75 7.80
N ILE A 92 19.79 8.19 6.71
CA ILE A 92 21.01 8.73 6.08
C ILE A 92 20.76 9.88 5.10
N GLY A 93 19.48 10.29 4.93
CA GLY A 93 19.08 11.40 4.05
C GLY A 93 19.04 11.07 2.55
N ALA A 94 19.20 9.80 2.17
CA ALA A 94 19.21 9.37 0.77
C ALA A 94 17.84 9.59 0.09
N SER A 95 16.73 9.34 0.81
CA SER A 95 15.38 9.62 0.32
C SER A 95 15.19 11.11 -0.01
N ARG A 96 15.69 12.01 0.85
CA ARG A 96 15.64 13.47 0.60
C ARG A 96 16.45 13.86 -0.65
N SER A 97 17.64 13.27 -0.82
CA SER A 97 18.49 13.52 -2.00
C SER A 97 17.82 13.07 -3.29
N LEU A 98 17.10 11.92 -3.28
CA LEU A 98 16.32 11.45 -4.43
C LEU A 98 15.21 12.45 -4.81
N VAL A 99 14.44 12.92 -3.84
CA VAL A 99 13.39 13.92 -4.07
C VAL A 99 13.98 15.20 -4.64
N ARG A 100 15.07 15.74 -4.08
CA ARG A 100 15.73 16.95 -4.59
C ARG A 100 16.23 16.82 -6.04
N LEU A 101 16.76 15.64 -6.39
CA LEU A 101 17.23 15.40 -7.76
C LEU A 101 16.08 15.46 -8.77
N THR A 102 14.92 14.93 -8.41
CA THR A 102 13.75 14.80 -9.29
C THR A 102 12.95 16.08 -9.46
N ILE A 103 13.16 17.09 -8.61
CA ILE A 103 12.48 18.40 -8.70
C ILE A 103 12.99 19.23 -9.88
N LYS A 104 14.28 19.17 -10.20
CA LYS A 104 14.93 20.04 -11.19
C LYS A 104 14.22 20.10 -12.55
N PRO A 105 13.80 18.98 -13.19
CA PRO A 105 13.12 19.03 -14.47
C PRO A 105 11.75 19.70 -14.43
N LEU A 106 11.05 19.69 -13.28
CA LEU A 106 9.74 20.34 -13.15
C LEU A 106 9.81 21.86 -13.22
N MET A 107 10.91 22.44 -12.78
CA MET A 107 11.10 23.89 -12.80
C MET A 107 11.18 24.48 -14.23
N ALA A 108 11.35 23.63 -15.25
CA ALA A 108 11.30 24.06 -16.65
C ALA A 108 9.86 24.29 -17.18
N LEU A 109 8.84 23.80 -16.46
CA LEU A 109 7.43 23.99 -16.83
C LEU A 109 6.96 25.39 -16.41
N LYS A 110 6.30 26.09 -17.33
CA LYS A 110 5.85 27.49 -17.11
C LYS A 110 4.49 27.62 -16.45
N SER A 111 3.66 26.57 -16.42
CA SER A 111 2.30 26.60 -15.88
C SER A 111 2.25 26.04 -14.46
N PRO A 112 1.74 26.80 -13.47
CA PRO A 112 1.65 26.34 -12.08
C PRO A 112 0.95 24.98 -11.92
N TYR A 113 -0.20 24.80 -12.57
CA TYR A 113 -0.96 23.54 -12.48
C TYR A 113 -0.31 22.39 -13.26
N MET A 114 0.52 22.67 -14.30
CA MET A 114 1.34 21.65 -14.95
C MET A 114 2.48 21.18 -14.05
N VAL A 115 3.14 22.10 -13.34
CA VAL A 115 4.15 21.76 -12.31
C VAL A 115 3.52 20.92 -11.20
N MET A 116 2.33 21.29 -10.75
CA MET A 116 1.59 20.55 -9.73
C MET A 116 1.25 19.11 -10.19
N SER A 117 0.70 18.93 -11.38
CA SER A 117 0.43 17.59 -11.94
C SER A 117 1.71 16.80 -12.18
N GLY A 118 2.77 17.48 -12.65
CA GLY A 118 4.10 16.90 -12.77
C GLY A 118 4.69 16.47 -11.42
N THR A 119 4.43 17.22 -10.34
CA THR A 119 4.80 16.83 -8.97
C THR A 119 4.12 15.52 -8.57
N TRP A 120 2.84 15.36 -8.88
CA TRP A 120 2.12 14.12 -8.63
C TRP A 120 2.75 12.95 -9.41
N ILE A 121 3.02 13.12 -10.71
CA ILE A 121 3.65 12.08 -11.56
C ILE A 121 5.04 11.71 -11.02
N ILE A 122 5.88 12.69 -10.70
CA ILE A 122 7.21 12.43 -10.15
C ILE A 122 7.11 11.76 -8.78
N GLY A 123 6.18 12.18 -7.93
CA GLY A 123 5.93 11.52 -6.65
C GLY A 123 5.54 10.05 -6.81
N MET A 124 4.70 9.72 -7.79
CA MET A 124 4.37 8.33 -8.15
C MET A 124 5.60 7.52 -8.59
N LEU A 125 6.52 8.13 -9.36
CA LEU A 125 7.77 7.47 -9.78
C LEU A 125 8.74 7.28 -8.60
N ILE A 126 8.88 8.29 -7.74
CA ILE A 126 9.67 8.18 -6.50
C ILE A 126 9.12 7.07 -5.59
N GLY A 127 7.81 6.89 -5.61
CA GLY A 127 7.11 5.83 -4.89
C GLY A 127 7.55 4.41 -5.24
N LEU A 128 8.20 4.18 -6.37
CA LEU A 128 8.85 2.90 -6.66
C LEU A 128 10.01 2.57 -5.71
N CYS A 129 10.64 3.60 -5.15
CA CYS A 129 11.78 3.49 -4.25
C CYS A 129 11.41 3.81 -2.78
N ILE A 130 10.41 4.69 -2.57
CA ILE A 130 9.95 5.14 -1.25
C ILE A 130 8.52 4.66 -1.03
N ASN A 131 8.35 3.48 -0.44
CA ASN A 131 7.06 2.80 -0.27
C ASN A 131 6.24 3.29 0.95
N SER A 132 6.50 4.50 1.45
CA SER A 132 5.78 5.09 2.58
C SER A 132 4.98 6.30 2.13
N ALA A 133 3.65 6.19 2.05
CA ALA A 133 2.79 7.27 1.58
C ALA A 133 2.91 8.54 2.45
N SER A 134 2.87 8.41 3.77
CA SER A 134 3.05 9.55 4.68
C SER A 134 4.49 10.08 4.68
N GLY A 135 5.50 9.20 4.59
CA GLY A 135 6.90 9.58 4.50
C GLY A 135 7.21 10.37 3.23
N LEU A 136 6.78 9.87 2.07
CA LEU A 136 6.95 10.58 0.79
C LEU A 136 6.17 11.90 0.79
N ALA A 137 4.94 11.91 1.29
CA ALA A 137 4.16 13.14 1.39
C ALA A 137 4.85 14.19 2.27
N MET A 138 5.40 13.83 3.44
CA MET A 138 6.18 14.75 4.29
C MET A 138 7.38 15.33 3.54
N LEU A 139 8.15 14.49 2.82
CA LEU A 139 9.29 14.94 2.03
C LEU A 139 8.87 15.93 0.94
N LEU A 140 7.78 15.65 0.23
CA LEU A 140 7.27 16.53 -0.82
C LEU A 140 6.62 17.80 -0.26
N MET A 141 6.00 17.75 0.94
CA MET A 141 5.48 18.93 1.62
C MET A 141 6.61 19.89 2.03
N VAL A 142 7.77 19.39 2.41
CA VAL A 142 8.93 20.24 2.73
C VAL A 142 9.60 20.78 1.46
N THR A 143 9.64 20.00 0.37
CA THR A 143 10.43 20.32 -0.82
C THR A 143 9.62 20.95 -1.95
N MET A 144 8.48 20.35 -2.32
CA MET A 144 7.66 20.74 -3.48
C MET A 144 6.53 21.70 -3.13
N PHE A 145 5.94 21.55 -1.96
CA PHE A 145 4.81 22.39 -1.57
C PHE A 145 5.16 23.90 -1.54
N PRO A 146 6.29 24.35 -0.96
CA PRO A 146 6.70 25.75 -1.04
C PRO A 146 6.86 26.25 -2.48
N ILE A 147 7.44 25.42 -3.35
CA ILE A 147 7.63 25.75 -4.77
C ILE A 147 6.27 25.95 -5.46
N LEU A 148 5.32 25.05 -5.23
CA LEU A 148 3.97 25.16 -5.80
C LEU A 148 3.24 26.43 -5.32
N LEU A 149 3.40 26.80 -4.06
CA LEU A 149 2.87 28.07 -3.53
C LEU A 149 3.56 29.28 -4.20
N GLY A 150 4.89 29.23 -4.32
CA GLY A 150 5.66 30.26 -5.02
C GLY A 150 5.24 30.46 -6.48
N LEU A 151 4.75 29.41 -7.14
CA LEU A 151 4.18 29.48 -8.47
C LEU A 151 2.72 29.95 -8.50
N GLY A 152 2.10 30.20 -7.35
CA GLY A 152 0.74 30.68 -7.21
C GLY A 152 -0.33 29.59 -7.20
N VAL A 153 0.00 28.32 -6.94
CA VAL A 153 -0.98 27.25 -6.69
C VAL A 153 -1.55 27.43 -5.28
N SER A 154 -2.84 27.21 -5.10
CA SER A 154 -3.46 27.30 -3.78
C SER A 154 -2.93 26.24 -2.81
N ARG A 155 -2.96 26.53 -1.50
CA ARG A 155 -2.55 25.58 -0.46
C ARG A 155 -3.30 24.25 -0.56
N LEU A 156 -4.62 24.29 -0.80
CA LEU A 156 -5.44 23.09 -0.96
C LEU A 156 -5.04 22.26 -2.18
N SER A 157 -4.84 22.90 -3.33
CA SER A 157 -4.46 22.21 -4.57
C SER A 157 -3.06 21.61 -4.49
N ALA A 158 -2.08 22.35 -3.96
CA ALA A 158 -0.73 21.85 -3.75
C ALA A 158 -0.71 20.67 -2.78
N THR A 159 -1.42 20.78 -1.66
CA THR A 159 -1.54 19.68 -0.68
C THR A 159 -2.25 18.46 -1.27
N ALA A 160 -3.30 18.66 -2.10
CA ALA A 160 -4.03 17.55 -2.72
C ALA A 160 -3.15 16.75 -3.69
N ALA A 161 -2.36 17.43 -4.51
CA ALA A 161 -1.42 16.78 -5.41
C ALA A 161 -0.35 15.99 -4.64
N VAL A 162 0.24 16.57 -3.60
CA VAL A 162 1.27 15.91 -2.78
C VAL A 162 0.69 14.74 -1.99
N ALA A 163 -0.46 14.90 -1.34
CA ALA A 163 -1.06 13.85 -0.53
C ALA A 163 -1.43 12.58 -1.31
N THR A 164 -1.67 12.70 -2.61
CA THR A 164 -2.08 11.58 -3.47
C THR A 164 -0.95 10.98 -4.31
N THR A 165 0.29 11.37 -4.10
CA THR A 165 1.47 10.87 -4.85
C THR A 165 1.71 9.36 -4.71
N LEU A 166 1.17 8.70 -3.70
CA LEU A 166 1.13 7.24 -3.56
C LEU A 166 -0.31 6.74 -3.49
N CYS A 167 -1.16 7.19 -4.44
CA CYS A 167 -2.51 6.65 -4.57
C CYS A 167 -2.53 5.24 -5.18
N PHE A 168 -1.49 4.85 -5.89
CA PHE A 168 -1.22 3.47 -6.26
C PHE A 168 0.03 3.00 -5.51
N ASP A 169 -0.11 1.94 -4.72
CA ASP A 169 1.03 1.22 -4.15
C ASP A 169 1.50 0.20 -5.21
N TRP A 170 2.40 0.62 -6.11
CA TRP A 170 2.71 -0.10 -7.35
C TRP A 170 4.18 -0.50 -7.51
N SER A 171 4.98 -0.44 -6.49
CA SER A 171 6.37 -0.92 -6.53
C SER A 171 6.41 -2.46 -6.47
N PRO A 172 7.33 -3.13 -7.18
CA PRO A 172 7.53 -4.58 -7.02
C PRO A 172 7.99 -4.96 -5.60
N SER A 173 8.50 -3.99 -4.84
CA SER A 173 8.86 -4.14 -3.44
C SER A 173 7.81 -3.60 -2.48
N ASP A 174 6.64 -3.13 -2.97
CA ASP A 174 5.56 -2.72 -2.08
C ASP A 174 4.93 -3.90 -1.35
N THR A 175 4.51 -3.66 -0.12
CA THR A 175 3.93 -4.68 0.77
C THR A 175 2.68 -5.33 0.20
N GLY A 176 1.77 -4.53 -0.36
CA GLY A 176 0.54 -5.03 -0.97
C GLY A 176 0.80 -5.78 -2.28
N THR A 177 1.78 -5.33 -3.07
CA THR A 177 2.25 -6.02 -4.27
C THR A 177 2.82 -7.40 -3.93
N ILE A 178 3.72 -7.46 -2.93
CA ILE A 178 4.32 -8.72 -2.47
C ILE A 178 3.23 -9.68 -1.97
N LEU A 179 2.30 -9.19 -1.12
CA LEU A 179 1.21 -10.00 -0.60
C LEU A 179 0.30 -10.52 -1.73
N SER A 180 -0.04 -9.66 -2.68
CA SER A 180 -0.89 -10.04 -3.83
C SER A 180 -0.22 -11.10 -4.70
N ALA A 181 1.04 -10.89 -5.03
CA ALA A 181 1.83 -11.81 -5.84
C ALA A 181 1.97 -13.18 -5.18
N GLU A 182 2.39 -13.22 -3.92
CA GLU A 182 2.52 -14.45 -3.13
C GLU A 182 1.17 -15.17 -2.98
N THR A 183 0.09 -14.43 -2.71
CA THR A 183 -1.27 -14.99 -2.56
C THR A 183 -1.80 -15.55 -3.90
N ALA A 184 -1.44 -14.93 -5.01
CA ALA A 184 -1.80 -15.41 -6.36
C ALA A 184 -0.85 -16.50 -6.89
N GLY A 185 0.25 -16.79 -6.21
CA GLY A 185 1.28 -17.73 -6.67
C GLY A 185 2.10 -17.22 -7.87
N VAL A 186 2.28 -15.90 -7.99
CA VAL A 186 3.00 -15.22 -9.08
C VAL A 186 4.25 -14.54 -8.53
N ASP A 187 5.30 -14.47 -9.32
CA ASP A 187 6.50 -13.70 -8.95
C ASP A 187 6.16 -12.19 -8.81
N PRO A 188 6.65 -11.48 -7.77
CA PRO A 188 6.33 -10.07 -7.56
C PRO A 188 6.71 -9.14 -8.71
N VAL A 189 7.81 -9.41 -9.42
CA VAL A 189 8.25 -8.61 -10.58
C VAL A 189 7.34 -8.86 -11.78
N VAL A 190 6.92 -10.10 -12.00
CA VAL A 190 5.94 -10.47 -13.03
C VAL A 190 4.59 -9.83 -12.72
N TYR A 191 4.13 -9.92 -11.46
CA TYR A 191 2.89 -9.27 -11.02
C TYR A 191 2.92 -7.76 -11.28
N TRP A 192 4.02 -7.11 -10.90
CA TRP A 192 4.23 -5.70 -11.11
C TRP A 192 4.25 -5.33 -12.61
N SER A 193 5.10 -5.98 -13.41
CA SER A 193 5.35 -5.60 -14.80
C SER A 193 4.17 -5.88 -15.72
N HIS A 194 3.48 -7.01 -15.54
CA HIS A 194 2.42 -7.44 -16.45
C HIS A 194 1.04 -6.91 -16.04
N TYR A 195 0.79 -6.70 -14.73
CA TYR A 195 -0.55 -6.31 -14.28
C TYR A 195 -0.62 -4.89 -13.72
N GLN A 196 0.34 -4.47 -12.88
CA GLN A 196 0.30 -3.14 -12.28
C GLN A 196 0.75 -2.04 -13.24
N VAL A 197 1.89 -2.22 -13.93
CA VAL A 197 2.47 -1.21 -14.82
C VAL A 197 1.49 -0.74 -15.90
N PRO A 198 0.77 -1.59 -16.64
CA PRO A 198 -0.17 -1.12 -17.65
C PRO A 198 -1.33 -0.29 -17.07
N ILE A 199 -1.86 -0.67 -15.89
CA ILE A 199 -2.91 0.12 -15.21
C ILE A 199 -2.36 1.50 -14.82
N VAL A 200 -1.19 1.52 -14.19
CA VAL A 200 -0.56 2.75 -13.72
C VAL A 200 -0.14 3.65 -14.87
N ALA A 201 0.30 3.09 -16.00
CA ALA A 201 0.60 3.87 -17.21
C ALA A 201 -0.62 4.64 -17.73
N VAL A 202 -1.79 4.01 -17.77
CA VAL A 202 -3.05 4.70 -18.10
C VAL A 202 -3.41 5.71 -17.02
N ALA A 203 -3.22 5.34 -15.74
CA ALA A 203 -3.52 6.22 -14.62
C ALA A 203 -2.64 7.47 -14.58
N PHE A 204 -1.36 7.41 -15.01
CA PHE A 204 -0.50 8.60 -15.12
C PHE A 204 -1.14 9.68 -15.98
N VAL A 205 -1.73 9.29 -17.11
CA VAL A 205 -2.40 10.23 -18.00
C VAL A 205 -3.72 10.69 -17.40
N VAL A 206 -4.60 9.76 -17.04
CA VAL A 206 -5.96 10.10 -16.59
C VAL A 206 -5.94 10.89 -15.28
N VAL A 207 -5.23 10.41 -14.26
CA VAL A 207 -5.21 11.05 -12.94
C VAL A 207 -4.39 12.35 -12.97
N GLY A 208 -3.29 12.39 -13.74
CA GLY A 208 -2.51 13.62 -13.94
C GLY A 208 -3.36 14.73 -14.58
N VAL A 209 -4.13 14.41 -15.63
CA VAL A 209 -5.08 15.35 -16.26
C VAL A 209 -6.20 15.73 -15.28
N LEU A 210 -6.75 14.76 -14.54
CA LEU A 210 -7.78 15.05 -13.54
C LEU A 210 -7.27 15.97 -12.42
N HIS A 211 -6.04 15.79 -11.95
CA HIS A 211 -5.43 16.74 -11.01
C HIS A 211 -5.35 18.13 -11.60
N TYR A 212 -4.83 18.27 -12.83
CA TYR A 212 -4.76 19.56 -13.50
C TYR A 212 -6.14 20.25 -13.60
N LEU A 213 -7.14 19.54 -14.13
CA LEU A 213 -8.47 20.10 -14.37
C LEU A 213 -9.22 20.39 -13.06
N THR A 214 -9.23 19.43 -12.14
CA THR A 214 -9.97 19.53 -10.87
C THR A 214 -9.41 20.65 -10.01
N GLN A 215 -8.09 20.71 -9.82
CA GLN A 215 -7.52 21.72 -8.94
C GLN A 215 -7.67 23.12 -9.55
N LYS A 216 -7.43 23.27 -10.85
CA LYS A 216 -7.64 24.55 -11.55
C LYS A 216 -9.10 25.03 -11.50
N TYR A 217 -10.06 24.10 -11.67
CA TYR A 217 -11.48 24.42 -11.59
C TYR A 217 -11.89 24.82 -10.17
N MET A 218 -11.48 24.05 -9.19
CA MET A 218 -11.83 24.30 -7.79
C MET A 218 -11.18 25.58 -7.26
N ASP A 219 -9.92 25.86 -7.62
CA ASP A 219 -9.25 27.11 -7.25
C ASP A 219 -10.00 28.32 -7.83
N LYS A 220 -10.39 28.25 -9.12
CA LYS A 220 -11.20 29.29 -9.74
C LYS A 220 -12.57 29.47 -9.04
N ARG A 221 -13.23 28.37 -8.71
CA ARG A 221 -14.51 28.39 -7.98
C ARG A 221 -14.39 29.03 -6.60
N ASP A 222 -13.31 28.74 -5.90
CA ASP A 222 -13.06 29.23 -4.56
C ASP A 222 -12.46 30.67 -4.57
N GLY A 223 -12.37 31.31 -5.75
CA GLY A 223 -11.91 32.69 -5.92
C GLY A 223 -10.40 32.85 -5.78
N HIS A 224 -9.61 31.78 -5.86
CA HIS A 224 -8.15 31.85 -5.78
C HIS A 224 -7.57 32.51 -7.04
N ILE A 225 -6.76 33.55 -6.84
CA ILE A 225 -6.03 34.24 -7.91
C ILE A 225 -4.62 33.69 -7.93
N VAL A 226 -4.19 33.20 -9.10
CA VAL A 226 -2.82 32.72 -9.30
C VAL A 226 -1.87 33.91 -9.27
N GLN A 227 -1.25 34.14 -8.14
CA GLN A 227 -0.20 35.16 -7.97
C GLN A 227 1.01 34.49 -7.34
N PRO A 228 2.22 34.71 -7.87
CA PRO A 228 3.45 34.23 -7.23
C PRO A 228 3.54 34.77 -5.81
N MET A 229 3.73 33.89 -4.84
CA MET A 229 3.95 34.27 -3.44
C MET A 229 5.44 34.21 -3.14
N GLU A 230 5.96 35.21 -2.44
CA GLU A 230 7.26 35.05 -1.80
C GLU A 230 7.14 33.99 -0.72
N VAL A 231 7.84 32.89 -0.92
CA VAL A 231 7.91 31.79 0.05
C VAL A 231 9.23 31.91 0.78
N GLU A 232 9.18 32.00 2.10
CA GLU A 232 10.37 31.88 2.95
C GLU A 232 11.13 30.62 2.53
N LYS A 233 12.40 30.78 2.19
CA LYS A 233 13.27 29.62 1.92
C LYS A 233 13.32 28.80 3.21
N VAL A 234 12.82 27.57 3.15
CA VAL A 234 13.04 26.62 4.24
C VAL A 234 14.56 26.50 4.41
N GLU A 235 15.06 26.88 5.57
CA GLU A 235 16.48 26.74 5.90
C GLU A 235 16.90 25.30 5.66
N GLU A 236 17.91 25.13 4.80
CA GLU A 236 18.48 23.80 4.59
C GLU A 236 19.10 23.35 5.92
N GLU A 237 18.54 22.30 6.51
CA GLU A 237 19.17 21.68 7.67
C GLU A 237 20.64 21.38 7.37
N ALA A 238 21.54 21.77 8.30
CA ALA A 238 22.98 21.70 8.15
C ALA A 238 23.56 20.30 7.85
N ASP A 239 22.76 19.27 7.96
CA ASP A 239 23.14 17.85 7.76
C ASP A 239 22.57 17.26 6.44
N ASN A 240 22.68 18.00 5.36
CA ASN A 240 22.18 17.53 4.07
C ASN A 240 23.07 16.44 3.46
N ALA A 241 22.48 15.27 3.20
CA ALA A 241 23.14 14.21 2.48
C ALA A 241 23.58 14.70 1.06
N PRO A 242 24.74 14.23 0.56
CA PRO A 242 25.20 14.60 -0.77
C PRO A 242 24.18 14.22 -1.86
N MET A 243 24.07 15.00 -2.92
CA MET A 243 23.09 14.78 -4.00
C MET A 243 23.21 13.38 -4.63
N TRP A 244 24.43 12.83 -4.70
CA TRP A 244 24.65 11.50 -5.28
C TRP A 244 24.05 10.36 -4.43
N TYR A 245 23.70 10.60 -3.15
CA TYR A 245 22.96 9.64 -2.34
C TYR A 245 21.58 9.31 -2.93
N ALA A 246 21.07 10.13 -3.85
CA ALA A 246 19.85 9.86 -4.58
C ALA A 246 19.82 8.49 -5.30
N ILE A 247 21.01 7.94 -5.62
CA ILE A 247 21.11 6.62 -6.26
C ILE A 247 20.85 5.46 -5.27
N LEU A 248 21.12 5.65 -3.97
CA LEU A 248 21.07 4.57 -2.97
C LEU A 248 19.67 3.92 -2.86
N PRO A 249 18.55 4.67 -2.77
CA PRO A 249 17.22 4.07 -2.76
C PRO A 249 16.85 3.34 -4.05
N VAL A 250 17.52 3.68 -5.18
CA VAL A 250 17.24 3.08 -6.49
C VAL A 250 17.95 1.73 -6.67
N ILE A 251 19.07 1.50 -5.97
CA ILE A 251 19.91 0.31 -6.13
C ILE A 251 19.12 -1.00 -5.96
N PRO A 252 18.33 -1.23 -4.90
CA PRO A 252 17.59 -2.47 -4.75
C PRO A 252 16.59 -2.71 -5.89
N LEU A 253 15.89 -1.66 -6.32
CA LEU A 253 14.96 -1.75 -7.45
C LEU A 253 15.70 -2.14 -8.73
N ALA A 254 16.83 -1.50 -9.02
CA ALA A 254 17.66 -1.83 -10.18
C ALA A 254 18.15 -3.30 -10.14
N LEU A 255 18.60 -3.78 -8.98
CA LEU A 255 19.03 -5.17 -8.79
C LEU A 255 17.86 -6.16 -9.02
N ILE A 256 16.70 -5.91 -8.42
CA ILE A 256 15.51 -6.77 -8.57
C ILE A 256 15.08 -6.85 -10.03
N LEU A 257 15.04 -5.72 -10.74
CA LEU A 257 14.62 -5.70 -12.15
C LEU A 257 15.67 -6.32 -13.06
N SER A 258 16.96 -6.01 -12.87
CA SER A 258 18.05 -6.51 -13.72
C SER A 258 18.20 -8.03 -13.63
N PHE A 259 18.04 -8.61 -12.44
CA PHE A 259 18.19 -10.04 -12.18
C PHE A 259 16.83 -10.74 -12.00
N SER A 260 15.85 -10.36 -12.81
CA SER A 260 14.51 -10.95 -12.82
C SER A 260 14.30 -11.82 -14.07
N SER A 261 13.14 -12.47 -14.13
CA SER A 261 12.69 -13.19 -15.33
C SER A 261 12.55 -12.31 -16.58
N LEU A 262 12.57 -10.99 -16.40
CA LEU A 262 12.44 -10.03 -17.51
C LEU A 262 13.77 -9.77 -18.22
N TRP A 263 14.92 -9.99 -17.57
CA TRP A 263 16.23 -9.63 -18.16
C TRP A 263 17.30 -10.71 -17.95
N ILE A 264 17.96 -10.77 -16.78
CA ILE A 264 19.06 -11.69 -16.51
C ILE A 264 18.57 -12.81 -15.60
N THR A 265 18.36 -14.00 -16.15
CA THR A 265 17.82 -15.17 -15.41
C THR A 265 18.89 -16.05 -14.77
N THR A 266 20.16 -15.82 -15.09
CA THR A 266 21.28 -16.65 -14.60
C THR A 266 21.60 -16.41 -13.11
N ILE A 267 21.29 -15.22 -12.60
CA ILE A 267 21.47 -14.83 -11.21
C ILE A 267 20.10 -14.73 -10.54
N LYS A 268 19.90 -15.52 -9.49
CA LYS A 268 18.65 -15.50 -8.72
C LYS A 268 18.71 -14.41 -7.66
N MET A 269 18.17 -13.24 -7.96
CA MET A 269 18.04 -12.13 -7.02
C MET A 269 16.65 -12.17 -6.39
N ASN A 270 16.58 -12.05 -5.06
CA ASN A 270 15.31 -11.85 -4.37
C ASN A 270 15.29 -10.48 -3.67
N ILE A 271 14.10 -10.05 -3.25
CA ILE A 271 13.88 -8.74 -2.64
C ILE A 271 14.77 -8.55 -1.40
N VAL A 272 14.88 -9.58 -0.54
CA VAL A 272 15.67 -9.53 0.69
C VAL A 272 17.14 -9.27 0.38
N MET A 273 17.72 -10.05 -0.55
CA MET A 273 19.12 -9.88 -0.96
C MET A 273 19.37 -8.46 -1.49
N ALA A 274 18.49 -7.96 -2.35
CA ALA A 274 18.63 -6.62 -2.92
C ALA A 274 18.61 -5.52 -1.83
N MET A 275 17.73 -5.65 -0.82
CA MET A 275 17.65 -4.71 0.29
C MET A 275 18.90 -4.75 1.17
N PHE A 276 19.43 -5.93 1.49
CA PHE A 276 20.67 -6.05 2.26
C PHE A 276 21.90 -5.56 1.49
N ILE A 277 21.97 -5.79 0.18
CA ILE A 277 23.03 -5.23 -0.68
C ILE A 277 22.95 -3.71 -0.67
N GLY A 278 21.75 -3.15 -0.89
CA GLY A 278 21.53 -1.70 -0.86
C GLY A 278 21.89 -1.08 0.49
N MET A 279 21.51 -1.72 1.60
CA MET A 279 21.93 -1.31 2.95
C MET A 279 23.45 -1.33 3.09
N THR A 280 24.11 -2.41 2.68
CA THR A 280 25.57 -2.55 2.78
C THR A 280 26.29 -1.45 2.00
N ILE A 281 25.84 -1.16 0.79
CA ILE A 281 26.38 -0.04 -0.01
C ILE A 281 26.16 1.30 0.71
N GLY A 282 24.98 1.53 1.28
CA GLY A 282 24.70 2.71 2.08
C GLY A 282 25.63 2.87 3.27
N VAL A 283 25.91 1.79 3.99
CA VAL A 283 26.88 1.75 5.10
C VAL A 283 28.30 2.12 4.63
N MET A 284 28.74 1.57 3.50
CA MET A 284 30.06 1.89 2.93
C MET A 284 30.14 3.39 2.56
N CYS A 285 29.07 3.95 1.99
CA CYS A 285 28.99 5.37 1.65
C CYS A 285 29.03 6.27 2.90
N GLU A 286 28.27 5.91 3.94
CA GLU A 286 28.26 6.64 5.21
C GLU A 286 29.62 6.57 5.92
N TYR A 287 30.28 5.39 5.90
CA TYR A 287 31.63 5.27 6.44
C TYR A 287 32.64 6.14 5.68
N GLY A 288 32.56 6.17 4.37
CA GLY A 288 33.38 7.06 3.54
C GLY A 288 33.17 8.55 3.85
N ARG A 289 31.92 8.93 4.19
CA ARG A 289 31.52 10.31 4.51
C ARG A 289 31.98 10.76 5.91
N TRP A 290 31.69 9.96 6.91
CA TRP A 290 31.84 10.35 8.32
C TRP A 290 33.17 9.86 8.92
N ARG A 291 33.72 8.74 8.44
CA ARG A 291 34.91 8.05 8.98
C ARG A 291 34.79 7.75 10.48
N ASP A 292 33.58 7.63 10.96
CA ASP A 292 33.22 7.32 12.34
C ASP A 292 32.44 6.00 12.36
N GLY A 293 33.14 4.93 12.74
CA GLY A 293 32.56 3.59 12.78
C GLY A 293 31.44 3.48 13.84
N GLN A 294 31.55 4.19 14.96
CA GLN A 294 30.54 4.13 16.03
C GLN A 294 29.23 4.75 15.55
N LYS A 295 29.28 5.92 14.92
CA LYS A 295 28.11 6.58 14.31
C LYS A 295 27.47 5.70 13.24
N VAL A 296 28.27 5.21 12.29
CA VAL A 296 27.76 4.43 11.14
C VAL A 296 27.14 3.11 11.58
N LEU A 297 27.78 2.39 12.51
CA LEU A 297 27.22 1.17 13.08
C LEU A 297 25.98 1.44 13.93
N GLY A 298 25.93 2.58 14.64
CA GLY A 298 24.72 3.04 15.34
C GLY A 298 23.55 3.32 14.38
N ASP A 299 23.81 3.91 13.22
CA ASP A 299 22.78 4.18 12.22
C ASP A 299 22.22 2.90 11.56
N ILE A 300 23.01 1.81 11.49
CA ILE A 300 22.53 0.48 11.04
C ILE A 300 21.44 -0.06 11.96
N GLN A 301 21.46 0.28 13.25
CA GLN A 301 20.42 -0.14 14.18
C GLN A 301 19.02 0.29 13.70
N THR A 302 18.92 1.44 12.99
CA THR A 302 17.68 1.91 12.37
C THR A 302 17.10 0.92 11.36
N PHE A 303 17.95 0.17 10.64
CA PHE A 303 17.50 -0.89 9.75
C PHE A 303 16.90 -2.06 10.56
N PHE A 304 17.55 -2.52 11.62
CA PHE A 304 17.02 -3.59 12.46
C PHE A 304 15.74 -3.20 13.20
N ASP A 305 15.64 -1.96 13.67
CA ASP A 305 14.41 -1.41 14.23
C ASP A 305 13.28 -1.38 13.19
N GLY A 306 13.64 -1.12 11.93
CA GLY A 306 12.72 -1.17 10.80
C GLY A 306 12.15 -2.58 10.57
N LEU A 307 12.99 -3.63 10.65
CA LEU A 307 12.55 -5.02 10.58
C LEU A 307 11.50 -5.32 11.68
N GLY A 308 11.80 -4.96 12.92
CA GLY A 308 10.90 -5.15 14.06
C GLY A 308 9.57 -4.39 13.89
N MET A 309 9.63 -3.15 13.40
CA MET A 309 8.43 -2.35 13.15
C MET A 309 7.52 -2.99 12.10
N GLN A 310 8.06 -3.51 11.00
CA GLN A 310 7.27 -4.17 9.96
C GLN A 310 6.68 -5.49 10.47
N MET A 311 7.43 -6.25 11.26
CA MET A 311 6.92 -7.44 11.94
C MET A 311 5.69 -7.10 12.77
N ALA A 312 5.79 -6.10 13.64
CA ALA A 312 4.73 -5.70 14.55
C ALA A 312 3.50 -5.10 13.86
N ASN A 313 3.68 -4.34 12.77
CA ASN A 313 2.59 -3.60 12.16
C ASN A 313 1.96 -4.33 10.97
N VAL A 314 2.74 -5.09 10.20
CA VAL A 314 2.31 -5.69 8.95
C VAL A 314 2.12 -7.19 9.09
N ILE A 315 3.14 -7.93 9.51
CA ILE A 315 3.06 -9.39 9.55
C ILE A 315 2.00 -9.86 10.54
N THR A 316 1.93 -9.24 11.71
CA THR A 316 0.87 -9.55 12.69
C THR A 316 -0.52 -9.27 12.13
N LEU A 317 -0.69 -8.23 11.30
CA LEU A 317 -1.96 -7.91 10.67
C LEU A 317 -2.34 -8.96 9.60
N VAL A 318 -1.37 -9.40 8.78
CA VAL A 318 -1.59 -10.48 7.80
C VAL A 318 -2.02 -11.77 8.51
N VAL A 319 -1.34 -12.15 9.58
CA VAL A 319 -1.69 -13.34 10.35
C VAL A 319 -3.07 -13.21 11.01
N ALA A 320 -3.39 -12.05 11.56
CA ALA A 320 -4.71 -11.78 12.12
C ALA A 320 -5.82 -11.86 11.05
N GLY A 321 -5.57 -11.31 9.86
CA GLY A 321 -6.47 -11.41 8.70
C GLY A 321 -6.68 -12.87 8.25
N GLN A 322 -5.60 -13.64 8.14
CA GLN A 322 -5.68 -15.07 7.80
C GLN A 322 -6.40 -15.89 8.88
N THR A 323 -6.24 -15.54 10.15
CA THR A 323 -6.99 -16.17 11.27
C THR A 323 -8.48 -15.86 11.17
N PHE A 324 -8.84 -14.61 10.85
CA PHE A 324 -10.22 -14.20 10.61
C PHE A 324 -10.82 -14.92 9.40
N ALA A 325 -10.07 -14.97 8.30
CA ALA A 325 -10.44 -15.67 7.07
C ALA A 325 -10.70 -17.17 7.34
N LYS A 326 -9.83 -17.83 8.11
CA LYS A 326 -10.01 -19.23 8.52
C LYS A 326 -11.31 -19.41 9.30
N GLY A 327 -11.63 -18.50 10.21
CA GLY A 327 -12.89 -18.50 10.94
C GLY A 327 -14.12 -18.45 10.01
N LEU A 328 -14.12 -17.53 9.03
CA LEU A 328 -15.19 -17.41 8.03
C LEU A 328 -15.35 -18.68 7.18
N VAL A 329 -14.22 -19.24 6.72
CA VAL A 329 -14.21 -20.50 5.96
C VAL A 329 -14.75 -21.65 6.80
N SER A 330 -14.31 -21.76 8.06
CA SER A 330 -14.77 -22.84 8.98
C SER A 330 -16.27 -22.78 9.27
N MET A 331 -16.85 -21.57 9.31
CA MET A 331 -18.29 -21.34 9.47
C MET A 331 -19.10 -21.63 8.19
N GLY A 332 -18.46 -21.89 7.05
CA GLY A 332 -19.13 -22.06 5.75
C GLY A 332 -19.69 -20.76 5.16
N ALA A 333 -19.27 -19.59 5.69
CA ALA A 333 -19.80 -18.31 5.26
C ALA A 333 -19.42 -17.99 3.80
N ILE A 334 -18.19 -18.34 3.41
CA ILE A 334 -17.68 -18.09 2.05
C ILE A 334 -18.45 -18.90 1.01
N THR A 335 -18.63 -20.21 1.24
CA THR A 335 -19.39 -21.08 0.32
C THR A 335 -20.83 -20.60 0.17
N THR A 336 -21.50 -20.27 1.28
CA THR A 336 -22.88 -19.78 1.26
C THR A 336 -23.01 -18.43 0.51
N LEU A 337 -22.05 -17.53 0.66
CA LEU A 337 -22.03 -16.25 -0.10
C LEU A 337 -21.84 -16.50 -1.59
N ILE A 338 -20.96 -17.42 -1.98
CA ILE A 338 -20.68 -17.75 -3.38
C ILE A 338 -21.91 -18.41 -4.01
N ASP A 339 -22.52 -19.40 -3.34
CA ASP A 339 -23.72 -20.08 -3.85
C ASP A 339 -24.90 -19.11 -3.96
N GLY A 340 -25.06 -18.21 -2.97
CA GLY A 340 -26.05 -17.14 -3.00
C GLY A 340 -25.84 -16.20 -4.18
N SER A 341 -24.60 -15.81 -4.47
CA SER A 341 -24.27 -14.92 -5.59
C SER A 341 -24.55 -15.58 -6.95
N LYS A 342 -24.24 -16.88 -7.10
CA LYS A 342 -24.55 -17.66 -8.30
C LYS A 342 -26.06 -17.76 -8.53
N ASN A 343 -26.83 -18.01 -7.46
CA ASN A 343 -28.29 -18.08 -7.51
C ASN A 343 -28.92 -16.72 -7.92
N LEU A 344 -28.27 -15.61 -7.60
CA LEU A 344 -28.68 -14.27 -8.01
C LEU A 344 -28.18 -13.89 -9.44
N GLY A 345 -27.49 -14.80 -10.12
CA GLY A 345 -26.95 -14.57 -11.47
C GLY A 345 -25.70 -13.67 -11.49
N PHE A 346 -25.05 -13.45 -10.36
CA PHE A 346 -23.81 -12.67 -10.32
C PHE A 346 -22.66 -13.47 -10.94
N GLY A 347 -22.15 -12.96 -12.07
CA GLY A 347 -20.95 -13.50 -12.70
C GLY A 347 -19.66 -13.19 -11.92
N PRO A 348 -18.53 -13.76 -12.33
CA PRO A 348 -17.22 -13.62 -11.68
C PRO A 348 -16.82 -12.15 -11.43
N MET A 349 -17.05 -11.29 -12.40
CA MET A 349 -16.70 -9.86 -12.31
C MET A 349 -17.58 -9.09 -11.32
N ALA A 350 -18.84 -9.50 -11.12
CA ALA A 350 -19.69 -8.90 -10.09
C ALA A 350 -19.15 -9.20 -8.68
N MET A 351 -18.66 -10.44 -8.45
CA MET A 351 -18.01 -10.79 -7.18
C MET A 351 -16.74 -9.99 -6.94
N MET A 352 -15.92 -9.79 -7.97
CA MET A 352 -14.74 -8.91 -7.91
C MET A 352 -15.15 -7.49 -7.50
N LEU A 353 -16.19 -6.91 -8.14
CA LEU A 353 -16.68 -5.57 -7.78
C LEU A 353 -17.17 -5.47 -6.34
N VAL A 354 -17.84 -6.50 -5.83
CA VAL A 354 -18.27 -6.55 -4.42
C VAL A 354 -17.06 -6.51 -3.49
N MET A 355 -16.03 -7.32 -3.74
CA MET A 355 -14.81 -7.33 -2.93
C MET A 355 -14.08 -5.98 -2.99
N VAL A 356 -13.98 -5.38 -4.17
CA VAL A 356 -13.41 -4.04 -4.36
C VAL A 356 -14.19 -2.98 -3.59
N ALA A 357 -15.53 -3.02 -3.64
CA ALA A 357 -16.38 -2.08 -2.90
C ALA A 357 -16.21 -2.20 -1.38
N ILE A 358 -16.14 -3.43 -0.86
CA ILE A 358 -15.88 -3.69 0.57
C ILE A 358 -14.56 -3.06 0.99
N ILE A 359 -13.48 -3.31 0.22
CA ILE A 359 -12.17 -2.74 0.52
C ILE A 359 -12.19 -1.21 0.41
N ALA A 360 -12.79 -0.65 -0.64
CA ALA A 360 -12.87 0.78 -0.87
C ALA A 360 -13.58 1.51 0.28
N VAL A 361 -14.77 1.05 0.66
CA VAL A 361 -15.53 1.62 1.78
C VAL A 361 -14.78 1.46 3.10
N SER A 362 -14.22 0.29 3.36
CA SER A 362 -13.44 0.03 4.57
C SER A 362 -12.21 0.95 4.65
N ALA A 363 -11.50 1.18 3.55
CA ALA A 363 -10.33 2.05 3.52
C ALA A 363 -10.70 3.51 3.87
N ILE A 364 -11.82 4.01 3.37
CA ILE A 364 -12.33 5.36 3.71
C ILE A 364 -12.69 5.45 5.19
N VAL A 365 -13.48 4.49 5.68
CA VAL A 365 -14.03 4.51 7.06
C VAL A 365 -12.94 4.30 8.11
N MET A 366 -12.00 3.39 7.84
CA MET A 366 -10.90 3.05 8.77
C MET A 366 -9.73 4.03 8.69
N GLY A 367 -9.63 4.83 7.63
CA GLY A 367 -8.45 5.66 7.38
C GLY A 367 -7.17 4.86 7.12
N SER A 368 -7.30 3.64 6.61
CA SER A 368 -6.19 2.74 6.31
C SER A 368 -6.53 1.84 5.14
N GLY A 369 -5.71 1.83 4.09
CA GLY A 369 -5.87 0.86 2.99
C GLY A 369 -5.36 -0.53 3.35
N ASN A 370 -4.22 -0.61 4.05
CA ASN A 370 -3.55 -1.88 4.33
C ASN A 370 -4.39 -2.81 5.22
N ALA A 371 -5.04 -2.28 6.26
CA ALA A 371 -5.79 -3.10 7.20
C ALA A 371 -6.93 -3.91 6.54
N PRO A 372 -7.86 -3.31 5.78
CA PRO A 372 -8.89 -4.08 5.10
C PRO A 372 -8.32 -4.97 4.00
N PHE A 373 -7.34 -4.49 3.23
CA PHE A 373 -6.75 -5.30 2.17
C PHE A 373 -6.09 -6.57 2.72
N PHE A 374 -5.23 -6.47 3.73
CA PHE A 374 -4.53 -7.62 4.31
C PHE A 374 -5.49 -8.60 5.00
N ALA A 375 -6.59 -8.11 5.57
CA ALA A 375 -7.62 -8.97 6.15
C ALA A 375 -8.36 -9.79 5.08
N PHE A 376 -8.68 -9.20 3.94
CA PHE A 376 -9.49 -9.84 2.91
C PHE A 376 -8.68 -10.53 1.79
N ALA A 377 -7.41 -10.16 1.58
CA ALA A 377 -6.55 -10.78 0.57
C ALA A 377 -6.46 -12.31 0.75
N ALA A 378 -6.41 -12.79 1.99
CA ALA A 378 -6.35 -14.22 2.32
C ALA A 378 -7.59 -15.02 1.88
N LEU A 379 -8.75 -14.37 1.70
CA LEU A 379 -9.98 -15.00 1.21
C LEU A 379 -10.00 -15.13 -0.33
N THR A 380 -9.22 -14.32 -1.01
CA THR A 380 -9.29 -14.18 -2.46
C THR A 380 -9.04 -15.47 -3.22
N PRO A 381 -8.06 -16.34 -2.90
CA PRO A 381 -7.86 -17.59 -3.63
C PRO A 381 -9.10 -18.50 -3.61
N ALA A 382 -9.77 -18.61 -2.45
CA ALA A 382 -10.98 -19.41 -2.33
C ALA A 382 -12.14 -18.82 -3.14
N VAL A 383 -12.36 -17.51 -3.04
CA VAL A 383 -13.43 -16.81 -3.78
C VAL A 383 -13.17 -16.84 -5.28
N ALA A 384 -11.95 -16.61 -5.71
CA ALA A 384 -11.55 -16.63 -7.12
C ALA A 384 -11.72 -18.04 -7.75
N ALA A 385 -11.25 -19.08 -7.06
CA ALA A 385 -11.40 -20.47 -7.51
C ALA A 385 -12.87 -20.86 -7.72
N HIS A 386 -13.76 -20.48 -6.80
CA HIS A 386 -15.19 -20.76 -6.94
C HIS A 386 -15.87 -19.92 -8.02
N SER A 387 -15.36 -18.74 -8.31
CA SER A 387 -15.90 -17.83 -9.32
C SER A 387 -15.32 -18.09 -10.71
N GLY A 388 -14.34 -18.99 -10.85
CA GLY A 388 -13.63 -19.22 -12.13
C GLY A 388 -12.71 -18.08 -12.55
N LEU A 389 -12.27 -17.24 -11.60
CA LEU A 389 -11.33 -16.15 -11.83
C LEU A 389 -9.90 -16.55 -11.45
N HIS A 390 -8.93 -16.02 -12.18
CA HIS A 390 -7.55 -16.05 -11.70
C HIS A 390 -7.42 -15.09 -10.47
N PRO A 391 -6.77 -15.50 -9.36
CA PRO A 391 -6.68 -14.68 -8.15
C PRO A 391 -6.13 -13.26 -8.38
N VAL A 392 -5.25 -13.06 -9.36
CA VAL A 392 -4.71 -11.75 -9.74
C VAL A 392 -5.82 -10.77 -10.08
N LEU A 393 -6.85 -11.20 -10.86
CA LEU A 393 -7.95 -10.33 -11.29
C LEU A 393 -8.85 -9.85 -10.15
N MET A 394 -8.72 -10.43 -8.98
CA MET A 394 -9.41 -9.99 -7.77
C MET A 394 -8.46 -9.21 -6.85
N LEU A 395 -7.25 -9.72 -6.61
CA LEU A 395 -6.27 -9.08 -5.73
C LEU A 395 -5.81 -7.72 -6.24
N LEU A 396 -5.58 -7.60 -7.55
CA LEU A 396 -5.09 -6.38 -8.18
C LEU A 396 -6.02 -5.17 -7.97
N PRO A 397 -7.33 -5.22 -8.33
CA PRO A 397 -8.22 -4.10 -8.09
C PRO A 397 -8.53 -3.90 -6.61
N MET A 398 -8.52 -4.93 -5.77
CA MET A 398 -8.66 -4.80 -4.31
C MET A 398 -7.47 -4.04 -3.70
N HIS A 399 -6.25 -4.37 -4.12
CA HIS A 399 -5.04 -3.69 -3.66
C HIS A 399 -5.05 -2.21 -4.06
N PHE A 400 -5.34 -1.92 -5.32
CA PHE A 400 -5.42 -0.54 -5.78
C PHE A 400 -6.61 0.22 -5.18
N ALA A 401 -7.75 -0.44 -4.96
CA ALA A 401 -8.85 0.17 -4.24
C ALA A 401 -8.46 0.60 -2.81
N ALA A 402 -7.69 -0.24 -2.11
CA ALA A 402 -7.18 0.06 -0.78
C ALA A 402 -6.28 1.30 -0.78
N SER A 403 -5.31 1.36 -1.70
CA SER A 403 -4.36 2.46 -1.78
C SER A 403 -4.96 3.76 -2.33
N ILE A 404 -5.90 3.69 -3.28
CA ILE A 404 -6.59 4.85 -3.83
C ILE A 404 -7.57 5.45 -2.81
N MET A 405 -8.45 4.62 -2.26
CA MET A 405 -9.58 5.10 -1.47
C MET A 405 -9.19 5.57 -0.07
N ARG A 406 -8.04 5.16 0.48
CA ARG A 406 -7.50 5.78 1.70
C ARG A 406 -7.26 7.28 1.56
N ASN A 407 -6.99 7.78 0.34
CA ASN A 407 -6.82 9.22 0.07
C ASN A 407 -8.14 10.00 0.00
N CYS A 408 -9.28 9.31 0.09
CA CYS A 408 -10.61 9.89 0.28
C CYS A 408 -11.06 9.88 1.75
N SER A 409 -10.19 9.49 2.68
CA SER A 409 -10.48 9.46 4.12
C SER A 409 -9.84 10.64 4.85
N PRO A 410 -10.61 11.48 5.57
CA PRO A 410 -10.06 12.62 6.29
C PRO A 410 -9.21 12.24 7.51
N ILE A 411 -9.22 10.97 7.91
CA ILE A 411 -8.48 10.44 9.07
C ILE A 411 -7.26 9.60 8.69
N THR A 412 -7.00 9.40 7.40
CA THR A 412 -5.80 8.68 6.93
C THR A 412 -4.54 9.46 7.28
N ALA A 413 -3.49 8.76 7.71
CA ALA A 413 -2.23 9.39 8.15
C ALA A 413 -1.65 10.35 7.08
N VAL A 414 -1.65 9.96 5.80
CA VAL A 414 -1.15 10.81 4.71
C VAL A 414 -1.98 12.10 4.57
N ILE A 415 -3.30 12.03 4.67
CA ILE A 415 -4.19 13.20 4.59
C ILE A 415 -4.01 14.10 5.82
N VAL A 416 -3.97 13.51 7.04
CA VAL A 416 -3.81 14.27 8.28
C VAL A 416 -2.46 14.99 8.32
N VAL A 417 -1.37 14.31 7.99
CA VAL A 417 -0.03 14.90 7.97
C VAL A 417 0.07 16.00 6.90
N SER A 418 -0.38 15.71 5.67
CA SER A 418 -0.32 16.70 4.59
C SER A 418 -1.18 17.92 4.88
N SER A 419 -2.40 17.72 5.41
CA SER A 419 -3.29 18.84 5.77
C SER A 419 -2.71 19.68 6.91
N GLY A 420 -2.11 19.05 7.91
CA GLY A 420 -1.42 19.75 9.01
C GLY A 420 -0.26 20.62 8.50
N MET A 421 0.62 20.07 7.68
CA MET A 421 1.75 20.81 7.07
C MET A 421 1.29 21.88 6.07
N GLY A 422 0.23 21.60 5.30
CA GLY A 422 -0.35 22.55 4.35
C GLY A 422 -1.17 23.68 5.00
N GLY A 423 -1.49 23.56 6.30
CA GLY A 423 -2.36 24.50 7.01
C GLY A 423 -3.79 24.52 6.45
N VAL A 424 -4.31 23.34 6.05
CA VAL A 424 -5.64 23.19 5.45
C VAL A 424 -6.48 22.15 6.20
N SER A 425 -7.81 22.20 6.06
CA SER A 425 -8.71 21.21 6.64
C SER A 425 -8.57 19.85 5.92
N SER A 426 -8.47 18.76 6.68
CA SER A 426 -8.48 17.39 6.10
C SER A 426 -9.77 17.09 5.31
N PHE A 427 -10.93 17.63 5.74
CA PHE A 427 -12.18 17.46 5.03
C PHE A 427 -12.21 18.21 3.69
N ASP A 428 -11.67 19.44 3.65
CA ASP A 428 -11.59 20.19 2.39
C ASP A 428 -10.53 19.59 1.46
N LEU A 429 -9.45 19.04 2.02
CA LEU A 429 -8.46 18.30 1.26
C LEU A 429 -9.10 17.07 0.56
N VAL A 430 -9.90 16.28 1.27
CA VAL A 430 -10.61 15.12 0.70
C VAL A 430 -11.57 15.51 -0.44
N LYS A 431 -12.25 16.66 -0.37
CA LYS A 431 -13.07 17.16 -1.49
C LYS A 431 -12.20 17.39 -2.75
N ARG A 432 -10.96 17.82 -2.58
CA ARG A 432 -10.01 18.05 -3.68
C ARG A 432 -9.42 16.76 -4.25
N THR A 433 -9.24 15.72 -3.42
CA THR A 433 -8.70 14.42 -3.86
C THR A 433 -9.77 13.50 -4.47
N ALA A 434 -11.04 13.66 -4.09
CA ALA A 434 -12.13 12.73 -4.45
C ALA A 434 -12.26 12.49 -5.96
N ILE A 435 -12.23 13.54 -6.79
CA ILE A 435 -12.40 13.42 -8.25
C ILE A 435 -11.22 12.70 -8.89
N PRO A 436 -9.95 13.08 -8.66
CA PRO A 436 -8.80 12.32 -9.16
C PRO A 436 -8.79 10.86 -8.69
N MET A 437 -9.16 10.59 -7.44
CA MET A 437 -9.23 9.22 -6.90
C MET A 437 -10.38 8.41 -7.52
N ALA A 438 -11.52 9.02 -7.79
CA ALA A 438 -12.58 8.36 -8.55
C ALA A 438 -12.11 7.99 -9.97
N GLY A 439 -11.38 8.87 -10.64
CA GLY A 439 -10.75 8.56 -11.92
C GLY A 439 -9.75 7.41 -11.85
N ALA A 440 -8.93 7.36 -10.80
CA ALA A 440 -8.01 6.25 -10.54
C ALA A 440 -8.75 4.91 -10.38
N MET A 441 -9.87 4.90 -9.65
CA MET A 441 -10.72 3.71 -9.49
C MET A 441 -11.36 3.27 -10.81
N ILE A 442 -11.85 4.20 -11.62
CA ILE A 442 -12.42 3.89 -12.95
C ILE A 442 -11.37 3.26 -13.84
N VAL A 443 -10.14 3.80 -13.87
CA VAL A 443 -9.03 3.19 -14.63
C VAL A 443 -8.74 1.79 -14.11
N THR A 444 -8.63 1.60 -12.80
CA THR A 444 -8.34 0.30 -12.20
C THR A 444 -9.39 -0.75 -12.57
N ILE A 445 -10.66 -0.43 -12.38
CA ILE A 445 -11.78 -1.33 -12.69
C ILE A 445 -11.84 -1.60 -14.20
N GLY A 446 -11.76 -0.57 -15.03
CA GLY A 446 -11.81 -0.68 -16.48
C GLY A 446 -10.69 -1.56 -17.05
N MET A 447 -9.45 -1.38 -16.57
CA MET A 447 -8.33 -2.21 -16.97
C MET A 447 -8.43 -3.65 -16.46
N THR A 448 -9.02 -3.87 -15.27
CA THR A 448 -9.29 -5.23 -14.76
C THR A 448 -10.32 -5.95 -15.63
N PHE A 449 -11.37 -5.25 -16.07
CA PHE A 449 -12.33 -5.79 -17.05
C PHE A 449 -11.65 -6.09 -18.38
N PHE A 450 -10.79 -5.20 -18.86
CA PHE A 450 -10.01 -5.41 -20.09
C PHE A 450 -9.18 -6.70 -19.98
N TYR A 451 -8.45 -6.91 -18.88
CA TYR A 451 -7.69 -8.15 -18.65
C TYR A 451 -8.57 -9.40 -18.64
N TYR A 452 -9.75 -9.32 -18.00
CA TYR A 452 -10.68 -10.45 -17.96
C TYR A 452 -11.15 -10.85 -19.34
N TYR A 453 -11.54 -9.90 -20.19
CA TYR A 453 -12.08 -10.19 -21.51
C TYR A 453 -11.03 -10.49 -22.58
N THR A 454 -9.80 -10.03 -22.41
CA THR A 454 -8.70 -10.30 -23.37
C THR A 454 -7.92 -11.56 -23.04
N GLY A 455 -8.13 -12.15 -21.85
CA GLY A 455 -7.41 -13.35 -21.42
C GLY A 455 -5.95 -13.07 -21.07
N TRP A 456 -5.65 -11.86 -20.63
CA TRP A 456 -4.30 -11.39 -20.23
C TRP A 456 -3.84 -12.04 -18.95
#